data_4a0c49432b7410ee4f109100d982f41c
#
_entry.id   4a0c49432b7410ee4f109100d982f41c
#
_cell.length_a   1.000
_cell.length_b   1.000
_cell.length_c   1.000
_cell.angle_alpha   90.00
_cell.angle_beta   90.00
_cell.angle_gamma   90.00
#
_symmetry.space_group_name_H-M   'P 1'
#
loop_
_entity.id
_entity.type
_entity.pdbx_description
1 polymer ?
#
loop_
_entity_poly.entity_id
_entity_poly.type
_entity_poly.pdbx_seq_one_letter_code
_entity_poly.pdbx_strand_id
1 'polypeptide(L)'
;ALVHGVLPQAPAVTEVLEDIETLNGMATREELDIVKVSFHALGHFRQSYCLLRSGGALGRGCGPLVVSNRVIKPSDLSQCRVAIPGRMTTAALLVRLFAPQLTDVVEIPFHHIMDAISAGEVDAGVIIHESRFTYPRHGLHEVIDLGQWWESTTGQPIPLGGIAARRDLGTQRLLQIESALRD
;
A
#
# COMPACT_ATOMS: atom_id res chain seq x y z
N ALA A 1 -3.14 14.40 -16.41
CA ALA A 1 -4.04 14.79 -17.49
C ALA A 1 -5.48 14.94 -16.97
N LEU A 2 -6.05 13.90 -16.35
CA LEU A 2 -7.44 13.92 -15.84
C LEU A 2 -7.66 15.05 -14.82
N VAL A 3 -6.79 15.14 -13.81
CA VAL A 3 -6.90 16.10 -12.70
C VAL A 3 -6.65 17.55 -13.15
N HIS A 4 -5.79 17.75 -14.13
CA HIS A 4 -5.44 19.09 -14.60
C HIS A 4 -6.30 19.58 -15.78
N GLY A 5 -7.43 18.93 -16.06
CA GLY A 5 -8.35 19.35 -17.11
C GLY A 5 -7.80 19.36 -18.54
N VAL A 6 -6.74 18.59 -18.79
CA VAL A 6 -6.07 18.54 -20.11
C VAL A 6 -6.87 17.71 -21.13
N LEU A 7 -7.79 16.87 -20.67
CA LEU A 7 -8.60 16.02 -21.52
C LEU A 7 -9.96 16.68 -21.80
N PRO A 8 -10.28 17.04 -23.05
CA PRO A 8 -11.46 17.85 -23.37
C PRO A 8 -12.83 17.21 -23.02
N GLN A 9 -12.87 15.89 -22.88
CA GLN A 9 -14.10 15.13 -22.57
C GLN A 9 -14.08 14.49 -21.17
N ALA A 10 -13.04 14.78 -20.37
CA ALA A 10 -12.95 14.25 -19.03
C ALA A 10 -13.99 14.89 -18.09
N PRO A 11 -14.59 14.14 -17.19
CA PRO A 11 -15.42 14.74 -16.14
C PRO A 11 -14.61 15.71 -15.30
N ALA A 12 -15.23 16.79 -14.83
CA ALA A 12 -14.62 17.67 -13.83
C ALA A 12 -14.37 16.86 -12.55
N VAL A 13 -13.15 16.95 -12.01
CA VAL A 13 -12.74 16.27 -10.80
C VAL A 13 -12.15 17.25 -9.80
N THR A 14 -12.37 17.00 -8.52
CA THR A 14 -11.68 17.67 -7.41
C THR A 14 -10.62 16.71 -6.89
N GLU A 15 -9.37 17.16 -6.87
CA GLU A 15 -8.24 16.35 -6.41
C GLU A 15 -8.13 16.36 -4.89
N VAL A 16 -7.89 15.17 -4.32
CA VAL A 16 -7.53 14.96 -2.92
C VAL A 16 -6.22 14.21 -2.90
N LEU A 17 -5.17 14.82 -2.33
CA LEU A 17 -3.82 14.26 -2.23
C LEU A 17 -3.55 13.83 -0.80
N GLU A 18 -3.51 12.53 -0.58
CA GLU A 18 -3.26 11.91 0.71
C GLU A 18 -2.38 10.65 0.55
N ASP A 19 -1.83 10.17 1.66
CA ASP A 19 -1.15 8.88 1.66
C ASP A 19 -2.13 7.72 1.46
N ILE A 20 -1.56 6.55 1.12
CA ILE A 20 -2.37 5.39 0.71
C ILE A 20 -3.26 4.85 1.85
N GLU A 21 -2.84 4.91 3.11
CA GLU A 21 -3.67 4.42 4.22
C GLU A 21 -4.80 5.39 4.53
N THR A 22 -4.55 6.70 4.47
CA THR A 22 -5.59 7.72 4.56
C THR A 22 -6.63 7.53 3.46
N LEU A 23 -6.20 7.33 2.20
CA LEU A 23 -7.11 7.06 1.07
C LEU A 23 -7.89 5.76 1.27
N ASN A 24 -7.27 4.69 1.77
CA ASN A 24 -7.95 3.44 2.12
C ASN A 24 -9.05 3.69 3.17
N GLY A 25 -8.76 4.50 4.19
CA GLY A 25 -9.72 4.89 5.21
C GLY A 25 -10.89 5.72 4.66
N MET A 26 -10.61 6.69 3.79
CA MET A 26 -11.65 7.49 3.11
C MET A 26 -12.54 6.60 2.23
N ALA A 27 -11.97 5.62 1.52
CA ALA A 27 -12.75 4.65 0.75
C ALA A 27 -13.65 3.79 1.64
N THR A 28 -13.18 3.38 2.81
CA THR A 28 -13.99 2.62 3.78
C THR A 28 -15.20 3.43 4.26
N ARG A 29 -15.06 4.75 4.36
CA ARG A 29 -16.15 5.69 4.73
C ARG A 29 -16.94 6.22 3.52
N GLU A 30 -16.62 5.74 2.31
CA GLU A 30 -17.26 6.13 1.04
C GLU A 30 -17.21 7.64 0.74
N GLU A 31 -16.14 8.32 1.19
CA GLU A 31 -15.99 9.76 1.07
C GLU A 31 -15.55 10.22 -0.34
N LEU A 32 -15.01 9.32 -1.16
CA LEU A 32 -14.47 9.63 -2.48
C LEU A 32 -15.19 8.85 -3.57
N ASP A 33 -15.53 9.51 -4.68
CA ASP A 33 -16.14 8.87 -5.84
C ASP A 33 -15.16 7.95 -6.58
N ILE A 34 -13.89 8.41 -6.70
CA ILE A 34 -12.79 7.70 -7.33
C ILE A 34 -11.60 7.79 -6.39
N VAL A 35 -10.92 6.68 -6.15
CA VAL A 35 -9.83 6.64 -5.18
C VAL A 35 -8.76 5.63 -5.58
N LYS A 36 -7.49 5.99 -5.37
CA LYS A 36 -6.39 5.02 -5.40
C LYS A 36 -6.40 4.25 -4.10
N VAL A 37 -6.39 2.92 -4.16
CA VAL A 37 -6.46 2.04 -2.99
C VAL A 37 -5.43 0.91 -3.09
N SER A 38 -5.03 0.39 -1.94
CA SER A 38 -4.31 -0.87 -1.89
C SER A 38 -5.23 -2.03 -2.32
N PHE A 39 -4.70 -3.03 -3.03
CA PHE A 39 -5.51 -4.21 -3.35
C PHE A 39 -6.00 -4.95 -2.10
N HIS A 40 -5.22 -4.92 -1.02
CA HIS A 40 -5.66 -5.43 0.28
C HIS A 40 -6.91 -4.69 0.77
N ALA A 41 -6.88 -3.36 0.77
CA ALA A 41 -8.00 -2.53 1.20
C ALA A 41 -9.26 -2.77 0.37
N LEU A 42 -9.13 -2.89 -0.96
CA LEU A 42 -10.25 -3.11 -1.86
C LEU A 42 -11.08 -4.34 -1.48
N GLY A 43 -10.44 -5.38 -0.93
CA GLY A 43 -11.13 -6.57 -0.44
C GLY A 43 -12.18 -6.28 0.63
N HIS A 44 -11.98 -5.24 1.44
CA HIS A 44 -12.85 -4.86 2.56
C HIS A 44 -14.09 -4.06 2.14
N PHE A 45 -14.01 -3.30 1.04
CA PHE A 45 -15.12 -2.45 0.56
C PHE A 45 -15.55 -2.72 -0.89
N ARG A 46 -15.31 -3.94 -1.39
CA ARG A 46 -15.70 -4.38 -2.74
C ARG A 46 -17.20 -4.31 -3.03
N GLN A 47 -18.02 -4.18 -2.00
CA GLN A 47 -19.47 -4.00 -2.12
C GLN A 47 -19.80 -2.60 -2.66
N SER A 48 -19.12 -1.58 -2.13
CA SER A 48 -19.32 -0.16 -2.45
C SER A 48 -18.51 0.28 -3.66
N TYR A 49 -17.32 -0.30 -3.86
CA TYR A 49 -16.40 0.08 -4.94
C TYR A 49 -16.16 -1.05 -5.95
N CYS A 50 -15.87 -0.66 -7.17
CA CYS A 50 -15.35 -1.56 -8.21
C CYS A 50 -13.95 -1.10 -8.63
N LEU A 51 -13.08 -2.06 -8.91
CA LEU A 51 -11.76 -1.80 -9.49
C LEU A 51 -11.95 -1.38 -10.95
N LEU A 52 -11.29 -0.28 -11.33
CA LEU A 52 -11.17 0.13 -12.72
C LEU A 52 -10.08 -0.68 -13.42
N ARG A 53 -10.19 -0.82 -14.74
CA ARG A 53 -9.21 -1.59 -15.54
C ARG A 53 -7.92 -0.83 -15.81
N SER A 54 -7.95 0.50 -15.62
CA SER A 54 -6.80 1.39 -15.80
C SER A 54 -6.22 1.81 -14.45
N GLY A 55 -4.93 2.14 -14.41
CA GLY A 55 -4.26 2.67 -13.21
C GLY A 55 -3.90 1.63 -12.16
N GLY A 56 -3.88 0.34 -12.50
CA GLY A 56 -3.37 -0.70 -11.63
C GLY A 56 -1.84 -0.64 -11.48
N ALA A 57 -1.33 -0.86 -10.27
CA ALA A 57 0.09 -0.94 -9.97
C ALA A 57 0.47 -2.35 -9.53
N LEU A 58 1.37 -2.97 -10.27
CA LEU A 58 1.95 -4.28 -9.98
C LEU A 58 3.45 -4.10 -9.72
N GLY A 59 3.95 -4.71 -8.65
CA GLY A 59 5.38 -4.70 -8.30
C GLY A 59 6.08 -5.96 -8.78
N ARG A 60 7.24 -5.80 -9.46
CA ARG A 60 8.16 -6.90 -9.77
C ARG A 60 9.58 -6.43 -9.50
N GLY A 61 10.35 -7.22 -8.74
CA GLY A 61 11.68 -6.80 -8.26
C GLY A 61 11.65 -5.58 -7.33
N CYS A 62 10.49 -5.25 -6.80
CA CYS A 62 10.28 -4.18 -5.83
C CYS A 62 9.19 -4.61 -4.84
N GLY A 63 9.12 -3.97 -3.69
CA GLY A 63 8.11 -4.30 -2.69
C GLY A 63 8.48 -3.77 -1.31
N PRO A 64 7.64 -4.01 -0.32
CA PRO A 64 7.95 -3.68 1.06
C PRO A 64 9.15 -4.47 1.58
N LEU A 65 9.98 -3.83 2.41
CA LEU A 65 11.04 -4.49 3.18
C LEU A 65 10.68 -4.47 4.66
N VAL A 66 11.05 -5.49 5.39
CA VAL A 66 11.16 -5.41 6.86
C VAL A 66 12.60 -5.07 7.19
N VAL A 67 12.79 -4.01 7.97
CA VAL A 67 14.10 -3.55 8.43
C VAL A 67 14.13 -3.39 9.94
N SER A 68 15.34 -3.42 10.53
CA SER A 68 15.56 -3.29 11.97
C SER A 68 16.89 -2.61 12.26
N ASN A 69 17.10 -2.09 13.49
CA ASN A 69 18.37 -1.51 13.93
C ASN A 69 19.42 -2.55 14.35
N ARG A 70 19.07 -3.82 14.38
CA ARG A 70 19.95 -4.94 14.69
C ARG A 70 19.68 -6.11 13.74
N VAL A 71 20.60 -7.03 13.63
CA VAL A 71 20.40 -8.24 12.81
C VAL A 71 19.37 -9.14 13.49
N ILE A 72 18.22 -9.33 12.84
CA ILE A 72 17.14 -10.21 13.25
C ILE A 72 16.99 -11.30 12.19
N LYS A 73 16.84 -12.56 12.62
CA LYS A 73 16.51 -13.63 11.68
C LYS A 73 15.03 -13.52 11.28
N PRO A 74 14.68 -13.75 10.01
CA PRO A 74 13.27 -13.70 9.57
C PRO A 74 12.34 -14.60 10.42
N SER A 75 12.82 -15.74 10.91
CA SER A 75 12.07 -16.65 11.80
C SER A 75 11.69 -16.03 13.15
N ASP A 76 12.46 -15.06 13.61
CA ASP A 76 12.31 -14.47 14.95
C ASP A 76 11.41 -13.21 14.92
N LEU A 77 10.94 -12.80 13.73
CA LEU A 77 10.10 -11.61 13.54
C LEU A 77 8.82 -11.67 14.38
N SER A 78 8.27 -12.85 14.61
CA SER A 78 7.07 -13.04 15.44
C SER A 78 7.24 -12.67 16.91
N GLN A 79 8.49 -12.52 17.38
CA GLN A 79 8.83 -12.14 18.75
C GLN A 79 9.13 -10.64 18.88
N CYS A 80 9.01 -9.90 17.76
CA CYS A 80 9.34 -8.48 17.67
C CYS A 80 8.08 -7.62 17.71
N ARG A 81 8.25 -6.40 18.21
CA ARG A 81 7.29 -5.32 17.98
C ARG A 81 7.57 -4.69 16.63
N VAL A 82 6.60 -4.78 15.71
CA VAL A 82 6.78 -4.40 14.30
C VAL A 82 5.87 -3.24 13.91
N ALA A 83 6.47 -2.17 13.39
CA ALA A 83 5.73 -1.07 12.79
C ALA A 83 5.25 -1.40 11.38
N ILE A 84 4.01 -1.03 11.06
CA ILE A 84 3.43 -1.12 9.72
C ILE A 84 2.91 0.25 9.27
N PRO A 85 2.90 0.55 7.96
CA PRO A 85 2.46 1.85 7.46
C PRO A 85 0.93 2.04 7.45
N GLY A 86 0.19 1.02 7.86
CA GLY A 86 -1.28 1.01 7.93
C GLY A 86 -1.83 -0.38 7.75
N ARG A 87 -2.94 -0.69 8.42
CA ARG A 87 -3.51 -2.05 8.47
C ARG A 87 -4.08 -2.54 7.15
N MET A 88 -4.54 -1.62 6.31
CA MET A 88 -5.14 -1.95 5.02
C MET A 88 -4.14 -1.87 3.85
N THR A 89 -2.87 -1.57 4.11
CA THR A 89 -1.84 -1.56 3.08
C THR A 89 -1.49 -2.96 2.59
N THR A 90 -1.04 -3.08 1.35
CA THR A 90 -0.47 -4.33 0.83
C THR A 90 0.77 -4.75 1.63
N ALA A 91 1.54 -3.79 2.14
CA ALA A 91 2.67 -4.03 3.02
C ALA A 91 2.27 -4.81 4.29
N ALA A 92 1.18 -4.37 4.95
CA ALA A 92 0.63 -5.08 6.11
C ALA A 92 0.13 -6.49 5.78
N LEU A 93 -0.49 -6.66 4.61
CA LEU A 93 -0.92 -7.99 4.15
C LEU A 93 0.29 -8.92 3.97
N LEU A 94 1.33 -8.46 3.30
CA LEU A 94 2.50 -9.28 3.00
C LEU A 94 3.24 -9.70 4.28
N VAL A 95 3.45 -8.80 5.25
CA VAL A 95 4.10 -9.18 6.51
C VAL A 95 3.26 -10.16 7.31
N ARG A 96 1.93 -10.04 7.30
CA ARG A 96 1.04 -11.02 7.94
C ARG A 96 1.08 -12.40 7.30
N LEU A 97 1.17 -12.45 5.96
CA LEU A 97 1.29 -13.71 5.23
C LEU A 97 2.66 -14.36 5.46
N PHE A 98 3.71 -13.57 5.56
CA PHE A 98 5.07 -14.03 5.83
C PHE A 98 5.22 -14.53 7.27
N ALA A 99 4.74 -13.76 8.24
CA ALA A 99 4.86 -14.04 9.67
C ALA A 99 3.47 -14.13 10.34
N PRO A 100 2.69 -15.19 10.12
CA PRO A 100 1.32 -15.30 10.63
C PRO A 100 1.23 -15.35 12.16
N GLN A 101 2.34 -15.61 12.85
CA GLN A 101 2.46 -15.61 14.31
C GLN A 101 2.78 -14.23 14.89
N LEU A 102 3.02 -13.22 14.04
CA LEU A 102 3.30 -11.85 14.47
C LEU A 102 2.03 -11.22 15.07
N THR A 103 2.06 -10.89 16.35
CA THR A 103 0.91 -10.33 17.09
C THR A 103 1.13 -8.89 17.55
N ASP A 104 2.37 -8.51 17.88
CA ASP A 104 2.70 -7.15 18.34
C ASP A 104 2.99 -6.25 17.14
N VAL A 105 1.93 -5.65 16.61
CA VAL A 105 1.98 -4.79 15.42
C VAL A 105 1.42 -3.42 15.76
N VAL A 106 2.20 -2.37 15.46
CA VAL A 106 1.81 -0.97 15.66
C VAL A 106 1.75 -0.22 14.34
N GLU A 107 0.74 0.64 14.18
CA GLU A 107 0.63 1.52 13.02
C GLU A 107 1.41 2.80 13.25
N ILE A 108 2.31 3.11 12.32
CA ILE A 108 3.11 4.33 12.31
C ILE A 108 3.08 4.88 10.87
N PRO A 109 2.85 6.19 10.65
CA PRO A 109 2.96 6.78 9.32
C PRO A 109 4.27 6.39 8.65
N PHE A 110 4.21 6.00 7.37
CA PHE A 110 5.34 5.33 6.68
C PHE A 110 6.66 6.11 6.79
N HIS A 111 6.60 7.44 6.78
CA HIS A 111 7.77 8.32 6.84
C HIS A 111 8.41 8.42 8.24
N HIS A 112 7.73 7.95 9.30
CA HIS A 112 8.25 7.90 10.67
C HIS A 112 8.75 6.51 11.10
N ILE A 113 8.55 5.47 10.29
CA ILE A 113 8.88 4.09 10.67
C ILE A 113 10.39 3.93 10.93
N MET A 114 11.25 4.47 10.07
CA MET A 114 12.71 4.34 10.24
C MET A 114 13.20 5.08 11.48
N ASP A 115 12.62 6.23 11.80
CA ASP A 115 12.95 6.99 13.00
C ASP A 115 12.53 6.23 14.27
N ALA A 116 11.33 5.64 14.27
CA ALA A 116 10.84 4.83 15.39
C ALA A 116 11.72 3.60 15.65
N ILE A 117 12.23 2.95 14.58
CA ILE A 117 13.19 1.84 14.71
C ILE A 117 14.51 2.35 15.32
N SER A 118 15.00 3.47 14.81
CA SER A 118 16.26 4.06 15.27
C SER A 118 16.19 4.51 16.73
N ALA A 119 15.03 5.01 17.16
CA ALA A 119 14.76 5.40 18.54
C ALA A 119 14.53 4.19 19.47
N GLY A 120 14.38 2.98 18.94
CA GLY A 120 14.08 1.77 19.73
C GLY A 120 12.64 1.68 20.23
N GLU A 121 11.73 2.44 19.66
CA GLU A 121 10.28 2.38 19.96
C GLU A 121 9.64 1.09 19.44
N VAL A 122 10.22 0.54 18.37
CA VAL A 122 9.88 -0.74 17.76
C VAL A 122 11.16 -1.51 17.40
N ASP A 123 11.08 -2.83 17.37
CA ASP A 123 12.23 -3.70 17.02
C ASP A 123 12.50 -3.70 15.52
N ALA A 124 11.43 -3.66 14.72
CA ALA A 124 11.48 -3.70 13.27
C ALA A 124 10.32 -2.91 12.66
N GLY A 125 10.38 -2.64 11.37
CA GLY A 125 9.28 -1.97 10.67
C GLY A 125 9.23 -2.31 9.19
N VAL A 126 8.03 -2.22 8.64
CA VAL A 126 7.77 -2.45 7.22
C VAL A 126 7.88 -1.12 6.49
N ILE A 127 8.92 -0.96 5.70
CA ILE A 127 9.16 0.25 4.90
C ILE A 127 8.67 0.05 3.46
N ILE A 128 8.25 1.15 2.85
CA ILE A 128 7.71 1.23 1.49
C ILE A 128 8.35 2.39 0.73
N HIS A 129 8.03 2.51 -0.56
CA HIS A 129 8.46 3.62 -1.42
C HIS A 129 10.00 3.77 -1.47
N GLU A 130 10.50 5.00 -1.47
CA GLU A 130 11.93 5.34 -1.54
C GLU A 130 12.73 4.88 -0.31
N SER A 131 12.08 4.64 0.82
CA SER A 131 12.72 4.12 2.02
C SER A 131 13.47 2.81 1.78
N ARG A 132 13.00 2.02 0.80
CA ARG A 132 13.68 0.81 0.32
C ARG A 132 15.14 1.04 -0.11
N PHE A 133 15.46 2.25 -0.57
CA PHE A 133 16.80 2.60 -1.05
C PHE A 133 17.62 3.40 -0.03
N THR A 134 16.97 3.94 0.98
CA THR A 134 17.59 4.88 1.93
C THR A 134 17.86 4.28 3.31
N TYR A 135 17.21 3.18 3.69
CA TYR A 135 17.35 2.55 5.01
C TYR A 135 18.80 2.25 5.43
N PRO A 136 19.77 1.89 4.53
CA PRO A 136 21.13 1.65 4.95
C PRO A 136 21.83 2.91 5.47
N ARG A 137 21.41 4.11 4.99
CA ARG A 137 21.93 5.39 5.47
C ARG A 137 21.50 5.71 6.90
N HIS A 138 20.42 5.06 7.38
CA HIS A 138 19.93 5.14 8.75
C HIS A 138 20.55 4.06 9.66
N GLY A 139 21.53 3.29 9.16
CA GLY A 139 22.17 2.20 9.91
C GLY A 139 21.26 1.00 10.13
N LEU A 140 20.17 0.89 9.34
CA LEU A 140 19.22 -0.21 9.45
C LEU A 140 19.66 -1.42 8.61
N HIS A 141 19.26 -2.59 9.06
CA HIS A 141 19.52 -3.88 8.42
C HIS A 141 18.24 -4.45 7.82
N GLU A 142 18.34 -5.05 6.66
CA GLU A 142 17.25 -5.81 6.08
C GLU A 142 17.03 -7.10 6.87
N VAL A 143 15.77 -7.34 7.26
CA VAL A 143 15.32 -8.60 7.86
C VAL A 143 14.80 -9.52 6.75
N ILE A 144 13.93 -9.00 5.89
CA ILE A 144 13.37 -9.73 4.75
C ILE A 144 12.84 -8.77 3.68
N ASP A 145 13.10 -9.09 2.42
CA ASP A 145 12.42 -8.49 1.28
C ASP A 145 11.10 -9.25 1.02
N LEU A 146 9.99 -8.63 1.44
CA LEU A 146 8.66 -9.22 1.26
C LEU A 146 8.25 -9.30 -0.22
N GLY A 147 8.80 -8.45 -1.07
CA GLY A 147 8.59 -8.52 -2.51
C GLY A 147 9.26 -9.74 -3.13
N GLN A 148 10.52 -9.95 -2.82
CA GLN A 148 11.27 -11.11 -3.28
C GLN A 148 10.66 -12.42 -2.74
N TRP A 149 10.28 -12.43 -1.46
CA TRP A 149 9.58 -13.56 -0.87
C TRP A 149 8.27 -13.89 -1.60
N TRP A 150 7.44 -12.88 -1.87
CA TRP A 150 6.18 -13.06 -2.59
C TRP A 150 6.40 -13.65 -3.98
N GLU A 151 7.32 -13.06 -4.75
CA GLU A 151 7.61 -13.51 -6.11
C GLU A 151 8.17 -14.93 -6.14
N SER A 152 9.08 -15.27 -5.20
CA SER A 152 9.64 -16.63 -5.10
C SER A 152 8.60 -17.68 -4.69
N THR A 153 7.62 -17.27 -3.87
CA THR A 153 6.59 -18.19 -3.36
C THR A 153 5.46 -18.37 -4.36
N THR A 154 5.06 -17.33 -5.07
CA THR A 154 3.85 -17.33 -5.92
C THR A 154 4.15 -17.32 -7.41
N GLY A 155 5.35 -16.92 -7.84
CA GLY A 155 5.69 -16.66 -9.23
C GLY A 155 5.01 -15.43 -9.83
N GLN A 156 4.25 -14.67 -9.03
CA GLN A 156 3.42 -13.55 -9.49
C GLN A 156 3.98 -12.20 -9.04
N PRO A 157 3.73 -11.12 -9.80
CA PRO A 157 4.01 -9.77 -9.33
C PRO A 157 3.15 -9.42 -8.11
N ILE A 158 3.63 -8.49 -7.28
CA ILE A 158 2.88 -8.02 -6.11
C ILE A 158 1.71 -7.14 -6.59
N PRO A 159 0.47 -7.42 -6.18
CA PRO A 159 -0.66 -6.53 -6.42
C PRO A 159 -0.60 -5.35 -5.44
N LEU A 160 0.04 -4.24 -5.83
CA LEU A 160 0.26 -3.09 -4.95
C LEU A 160 -1.02 -2.29 -4.72
N GLY A 161 -1.66 -1.86 -5.79
CA GLY A 161 -2.88 -1.07 -5.69
C GLY A 161 -3.50 -0.78 -7.04
N GLY A 162 -4.69 -0.18 -7.03
CA GLY A 162 -5.41 0.19 -8.22
C GLY A 162 -6.30 1.41 -7.98
N ILE A 163 -6.95 1.84 -9.04
CA ILE A 163 -7.97 2.88 -8.95
C ILE A 163 -9.34 2.20 -8.83
N ALA A 164 -10.08 2.56 -7.80
CA ALA A 164 -11.43 2.10 -7.56
C ALA A 164 -12.43 3.26 -7.71
N ALA A 165 -13.64 2.95 -8.12
CA ALA A 165 -14.73 3.92 -8.23
C ALA A 165 -15.98 3.39 -7.55
N ARG A 166 -16.79 4.28 -6.98
CA ARG A 166 -18.04 3.93 -6.31
C ARG A 166 -19.03 3.32 -7.31
N ARG A 167 -19.65 2.22 -6.91
CA ARG A 167 -20.61 1.50 -7.77
C ARG A 167 -21.90 2.28 -8.03
N ASP A 168 -22.31 3.12 -7.07
CA ASP A 168 -23.52 3.96 -7.16
C ASP A 168 -23.42 5.11 -8.18
N LEU A 169 -22.22 5.41 -8.70
CA LEU A 169 -22.05 6.29 -9.85
C LEU A 169 -22.77 5.79 -11.12
N GLY A 170 -23.07 4.50 -11.17
CA GLY A 170 -23.74 3.85 -12.29
C GLY A 170 -22.81 3.57 -13.48
N THR A 171 -23.23 2.60 -14.30
CA THR A 171 -22.40 2.04 -15.39
C THR A 171 -21.92 3.08 -16.39
N GLN A 172 -22.78 4.02 -16.77
CA GLN A 172 -22.42 5.04 -17.77
C GLN A 172 -21.30 5.94 -17.28
N ARG A 173 -21.38 6.40 -16.02
CA ARG A 173 -20.36 7.25 -15.43
C ARG A 173 -19.04 6.49 -15.23
N LEU A 174 -19.11 5.24 -14.80
CA LEU A 174 -17.93 4.38 -14.65
C LEU A 174 -17.20 4.19 -15.98
N LEU A 175 -17.91 3.98 -17.08
CA LEU A 175 -17.30 3.86 -18.41
C LEU A 175 -16.64 5.17 -18.88
N GLN A 176 -17.24 6.33 -18.59
CA GLN A 176 -16.65 7.62 -18.89
C GLN A 176 -15.34 7.84 -18.13
N ILE A 177 -15.32 7.52 -16.82
CA ILE A 177 -14.13 7.59 -15.96
C ILE A 177 -13.04 6.64 -16.48
N GLU A 178 -13.40 5.39 -16.78
CA GLU A 178 -12.48 4.39 -17.32
C GLU A 178 -11.82 4.84 -18.63
N SER A 179 -12.60 5.44 -19.55
CA SER A 179 -12.08 6.00 -20.79
C SER A 179 -11.09 7.13 -20.52
N ALA A 180 -11.48 8.08 -19.67
CA ALA A 180 -10.65 9.23 -19.34
C ALA A 180 -9.34 8.87 -18.60
N LEU A 181 -9.30 7.73 -17.90
CA LEU A 181 -8.06 7.23 -17.26
C LEU A 181 -7.15 6.50 -18.25
N ARG A 182 -7.69 6.02 -19.36
CA ARG A 182 -6.94 5.29 -20.38
C ARG A 182 -6.24 6.23 -21.37
N ASP A 183 -6.88 7.34 -21.72
CA ASP A 183 -6.39 8.37 -22.64
C ASP A 183 -5.33 9.26 -21.97
#